data_c6442a72d8d6dad471e9e44fa4d08542
#
_entry.id   c6442a72d8d6dad471e9e44fa4d08542
#
_cell.length_a   1.000
_cell.length_b   1.000
_cell.length_c   1.000
_cell.angle_alpha   90.00
_cell.angle_beta   90.00
_cell.angle_gamma   90.00
#
_symmetry.space_group_name_H-M   'P 1'
#
loop_
_entity.id
_entity.type
_entity.pdbx_description
1 polymer ?
#
loop_
_entity_poly.entity_id
_entity_poly.type
_entity_poly.pdbx_seq_one_letter_code
_entity_poly.pdbx_strand_id
1 'polypeptide(L)'
;MGSEMCIRDRIHAISSLKKGMPLPVKDYTIKDGTTSAPKRYNSGSLILAMENAGQLIEDEDLREQIKGSGIGTSATRAEIVKKLVSNKYIALNKKTQIVTPTLTGEMIVNVVSASIGSLLNPTLTASWEKGLTYVAEGSVTEEEYMQKLDKFVTQKTNIVKQNNFQYQLRQSFDQIAPYYQKKK
;
A
#
# COMPACT_ATOMS: atom_id res chain seq x y z
N MET A 1 -19.59 2.52 49.45
CA MET A 1 -20.61 2.93 48.49
C MET A 1 -20.03 4.05 47.66
N GLY A 2 -19.41 3.70 46.52
CA GLY A 2 -18.89 4.66 45.56
C GLY A 2 -20.03 5.12 44.65
N SER A 3 -20.42 6.39 44.76
CA SER A 3 -21.39 7.04 43.90
C SER A 3 -20.90 6.98 42.45
N GLU A 4 -21.58 6.23 41.60
CA GLU A 4 -21.37 6.33 40.15
C GLU A 4 -21.70 7.75 39.71
N MET A 5 -20.64 8.49 39.40
CA MET A 5 -20.78 9.85 38.87
C MET A 5 -21.50 9.78 37.51
N CYS A 6 -22.65 10.37 37.40
CA CYS A 6 -23.49 10.35 36.23
C CYS A 6 -22.73 10.85 34.99
N ILE A 7 -22.95 10.26 33.82
CA ILE A 7 -22.33 10.65 32.54
C ILE A 7 -22.49 12.15 32.27
N ARG A 8 -23.64 12.71 32.68
CA ARG A 8 -23.96 14.13 32.56
C ARG A 8 -23.01 15.03 33.33
N ASP A 9 -22.61 14.62 34.57
CA ASP A 9 -21.66 15.38 35.40
C ASP A 9 -20.25 15.36 34.81
N ARG A 10 -19.83 14.26 34.15
CA ARG A 10 -18.54 14.17 33.43
C ARG A 10 -18.50 15.09 32.21
N ILE A 11 -19.61 15.18 31.46
CA ILE A 11 -19.70 16.06 30.28
C ILE A 11 -19.61 17.54 30.72
N HIS A 12 -20.27 17.90 31.82
CA HIS A 12 -20.20 19.27 32.38
C HIS A 12 -18.76 19.65 32.81
N ALA A 13 -18.07 18.73 33.46
CA ALA A 13 -16.68 18.97 33.88
C ALA A 13 -15.73 19.18 32.67
N ILE A 14 -15.97 18.46 31.56
CA ILE A 14 -15.16 18.59 30.34
C ILE A 14 -15.51 19.88 29.57
N SER A 15 -16.79 20.25 29.52
CA SER A 15 -17.25 21.45 28.78
C SER A 15 -16.77 22.77 29.39
N SER A 16 -16.34 22.76 30.65
CA SER A 16 -15.75 23.94 31.34
C SER A 16 -14.27 24.17 31.04
N LEU A 17 -13.59 23.20 30.37
CA LEU A 17 -12.17 23.30 30.08
C LEU A 17 -11.86 24.29 28.94
N LYS A 18 -10.87 25.14 29.15
CA LYS A 18 -10.37 26.11 28.17
C LYS A 18 -8.92 25.78 27.78
N LYS A 19 -8.53 26.11 26.54
CA LYS A 19 -7.14 25.96 26.07
C LYS A 19 -6.17 26.68 27.02
N GLY A 20 -5.16 25.95 27.51
CA GLY A 20 -4.16 26.48 28.43
C GLY A 20 -4.51 26.35 29.93
N MET A 21 -5.63 25.78 30.28
CA MET A 21 -6.01 25.52 31.68
C MET A 21 -5.19 24.35 32.24
N PRO A 22 -4.52 24.51 33.42
CA PRO A 22 -3.78 23.40 34.04
C PRO A 22 -4.74 22.35 34.57
N LEU A 23 -4.50 21.10 34.21
CA LEU A 23 -5.26 19.95 34.70
C LEU A 23 -4.43 19.20 35.75
N PRO A 24 -4.94 19.00 36.97
CA PRO A 24 -4.26 18.19 37.96
C PRO A 24 -4.34 16.69 37.54
N VAL A 25 -3.19 16.09 37.25
CA VAL A 25 -3.11 14.65 37.03
C VAL A 25 -3.00 13.97 38.39
N LYS A 26 -3.98 13.12 38.72
CA LYS A 26 -4.03 12.41 40.02
C LYS A 26 -3.20 11.13 40.01
N ASP A 27 -3.16 10.45 38.88
CA ASP A 27 -2.48 9.15 38.76
C ASP A 27 -2.23 8.78 37.29
N TYR A 28 -1.29 7.87 37.07
CA TYR A 28 -0.98 7.27 35.77
C TYR A 28 -1.10 5.77 35.88
N THR A 29 -1.92 5.18 35.04
CA THR A 29 -2.00 3.72 34.91
C THR A 29 -1.45 3.28 33.56
N ILE A 30 -0.54 2.31 33.58
CA ILE A 30 -0.08 1.64 32.38
C ILE A 30 -1.16 0.62 32.00
N LYS A 31 -1.71 0.76 30.80
CA LYS A 31 -2.68 -0.20 30.25
C LYS A 31 -1.99 -1.03 29.19
N ASP A 32 -1.70 -2.27 29.50
CA ASP A 32 -1.18 -3.23 28.52
C ASP A 32 -2.26 -3.57 27.49
N GLY A 33 -1.83 -3.65 26.25
CA GLY A 33 -2.69 -4.03 25.14
C GLY A 33 -1.90 -4.70 24.03
N THR A 34 -2.52 -5.65 23.35
CA THR A 34 -1.95 -6.27 22.14
C THR A 34 -2.56 -5.64 20.90
N THR A 35 -1.72 -5.28 19.95
CA THR A 35 -2.17 -4.85 18.63
C THR A 35 -2.71 -6.05 17.84
N SER A 36 -3.76 -5.83 17.07
CA SER A 36 -4.25 -6.84 16.13
C SER A 36 -3.68 -6.60 14.74
N ALA A 37 -3.45 -7.66 13.98
CA ALA A 37 -3.06 -7.53 12.58
C ALA A 37 -4.11 -6.73 11.78
N PRO A 38 -3.69 -5.96 10.76
CA PRO A 38 -4.61 -5.25 9.88
C PRO A 38 -5.62 -6.22 9.25
N LYS A 39 -6.86 -5.76 9.09
CA LYS A 39 -7.89 -6.56 8.39
C LYS A 39 -7.49 -6.78 6.94
N ARG A 40 -7.75 -7.99 6.42
CA ARG A 40 -7.56 -8.26 4.99
C ARG A 40 -8.50 -7.39 4.15
N TYR A 41 -8.03 -7.01 2.98
CA TYR A 41 -8.87 -6.29 2.01
C TYR A 41 -10.03 -7.17 1.55
N ASN A 42 -11.17 -6.55 1.38
CA ASN A 42 -12.24 -7.06 0.53
C ASN A 42 -12.19 -6.34 -0.83
N SER A 43 -13.02 -6.76 -1.79
CA SER A 43 -13.04 -6.17 -3.13
C SER A 43 -13.23 -4.64 -3.11
N GLY A 44 -14.13 -4.11 -2.28
CA GLY A 44 -14.39 -2.68 -2.16
C GLY A 44 -13.22 -1.93 -1.50
N SER A 45 -12.72 -2.43 -0.36
CA SER A 45 -11.59 -1.77 0.34
C SER A 45 -10.29 -1.83 -0.47
N LEU A 46 -10.10 -2.85 -1.33
CA LEU A 46 -8.95 -2.91 -2.24
C LEU A 46 -9.05 -1.81 -3.32
N ILE A 47 -10.23 -1.59 -3.90
CA ILE A 47 -10.44 -0.50 -4.87
C ILE A 47 -10.19 0.86 -4.22
N LEU A 48 -10.67 1.08 -2.99
CA LEU A 48 -10.40 2.30 -2.23
C LEU A 48 -8.89 2.47 -1.92
N ALA A 49 -8.18 1.38 -1.59
CA ALA A 49 -6.74 1.43 -1.37
C ALA A 49 -5.97 1.78 -2.68
N MET A 50 -6.43 1.28 -3.83
CA MET A 50 -5.87 1.67 -5.13
C MET A 50 -6.11 3.17 -5.43
N GLU A 51 -7.28 3.67 -5.10
CA GLU A 51 -7.62 5.10 -5.24
C GLU A 51 -6.75 5.99 -4.37
N ASN A 52 -6.51 5.55 -3.14
CA ASN A 52 -5.73 6.28 -2.15
C ASN A 52 -4.26 5.83 -2.08
N ALA A 53 -3.72 5.23 -3.12
CA ALA A 53 -2.35 4.68 -3.13
C ALA A 53 -1.28 5.74 -2.83
N GLY A 54 -1.53 7.00 -3.14
CA GLY A 54 -0.64 8.12 -2.81
C GLY A 54 -0.41 8.33 -1.30
N GLN A 55 -1.31 7.86 -0.43
CA GLN A 55 -1.13 7.99 1.03
C GLN A 55 0.10 7.23 1.57
N LEU A 56 0.63 6.28 0.81
CA LEU A 56 1.83 5.52 1.17
C LEU A 56 3.14 6.25 0.79
N ILE A 57 3.06 7.42 0.16
CA ILE A 57 4.20 8.22 -0.26
C ILE A 57 4.50 9.24 0.83
N GLU A 58 5.74 9.25 1.34
CA GLU A 58 6.18 10.19 2.38
C GLU A 58 6.41 11.60 1.84
N ASP A 59 6.91 11.70 0.61
CA ASP A 59 7.16 12.98 -0.08
C ASP A 59 5.81 13.66 -0.43
N GLU A 60 5.60 14.87 0.11
CA GLU A 60 4.34 15.60 -0.05
C GLU A 60 4.07 16.01 -1.49
N ASP A 61 5.10 16.45 -2.23
CA ASP A 61 4.96 16.88 -3.62
C ASP A 61 4.56 15.71 -4.52
N LEU A 62 5.20 14.54 -4.31
CA LEU A 62 4.87 13.33 -5.06
C LEU A 62 3.52 12.74 -4.63
N ARG A 63 3.15 12.91 -3.36
CA ARG A 63 1.83 12.52 -2.86
C ARG A 63 0.71 13.32 -3.49
N GLU A 64 0.87 14.63 -3.58
CA GLU A 64 -0.09 15.51 -4.26
C GLU A 64 -0.24 15.16 -5.74
N GLN A 65 0.84 14.81 -6.43
CA GLN A 65 0.83 14.40 -7.84
C GLN A 65 -0.06 13.17 -8.08
N ILE A 66 -0.07 12.19 -7.15
CA ILE A 66 -0.90 10.96 -7.26
C ILE A 66 -2.27 11.11 -6.59
N LYS A 67 -2.49 12.13 -5.77
CA LYS A 67 -3.70 12.30 -4.94
C LYS A 67 -5.02 12.25 -5.73
N GLY A 68 -5.02 12.61 -6.99
CA GLY A 68 -6.21 12.54 -7.86
C GLY A 68 -6.26 11.32 -8.77
N SER A 69 -5.15 10.61 -8.94
CA SER A 69 -5.01 9.53 -9.93
C SER A 69 -5.10 8.15 -9.30
N GLY A 70 -4.35 7.92 -8.21
CA GLY A 70 -4.21 6.59 -7.59
C GLY A 70 -3.64 5.56 -8.57
N ILE A 71 -3.91 4.28 -8.30
CA ILE A 71 -3.58 3.18 -9.22
C ILE A 71 -4.79 2.92 -10.12
N GLY A 72 -4.63 3.16 -11.42
CA GLY A 72 -5.71 3.05 -12.38
C GLY A 72 -6.79 4.12 -12.23
N THR A 73 -7.71 4.16 -13.16
CA THR A 73 -8.89 5.05 -13.12
C THR A 73 -10.08 4.35 -12.45
N SER A 74 -11.12 5.09 -12.10
CA SER A 74 -12.37 4.51 -11.59
C SER A 74 -12.95 3.43 -12.51
N ALA A 75 -12.82 3.60 -13.82
CA ALA A 75 -13.29 2.63 -14.82
C ALA A 75 -12.41 1.37 -14.90
N THR A 76 -11.10 1.47 -14.65
CA THR A 76 -10.15 0.37 -14.87
C THR A 76 -9.82 -0.43 -13.61
N ARG A 77 -10.00 0.12 -12.40
CA ARG A 77 -9.64 -0.55 -11.12
C ARG A 77 -10.30 -1.91 -10.96
N ALA A 78 -11.61 -1.99 -11.24
CA ALA A 78 -12.35 -3.25 -11.14
C ALA A 78 -11.82 -4.30 -12.14
N GLU A 79 -11.46 -3.89 -13.36
CA GLU A 79 -10.91 -4.78 -14.37
C GLU A 79 -9.48 -5.25 -14.00
N ILE A 80 -8.67 -4.38 -13.39
CA ILE A 80 -7.35 -4.77 -12.85
C ILE A 80 -7.50 -5.88 -11.81
N VAL A 81 -8.39 -5.70 -10.82
CA VAL A 81 -8.65 -6.72 -9.78
C VAL A 81 -9.14 -8.03 -10.41
N LYS A 82 -10.06 -7.94 -11.38
CA LYS A 82 -10.56 -9.11 -12.11
C LYS A 82 -9.45 -9.85 -12.86
N LYS A 83 -8.52 -9.14 -13.52
CA LYS A 83 -7.33 -9.73 -14.16
C LYS A 83 -6.42 -10.42 -13.15
N LEU A 84 -6.17 -9.82 -12.00
CA LEU A 84 -5.36 -10.44 -10.94
C LEU A 84 -5.99 -11.76 -10.44
N VAL A 85 -7.33 -11.81 -10.32
CA VAL A 85 -8.06 -13.03 -9.95
C VAL A 85 -8.00 -14.06 -11.07
N SER A 86 -8.22 -13.66 -12.32
CA SER A 86 -8.19 -14.59 -13.48
C SER A 86 -6.81 -15.19 -13.71
N ASN A 87 -5.76 -14.40 -13.48
CA ASN A 87 -4.36 -14.86 -13.54
C ASN A 87 -3.95 -15.67 -12.30
N LYS A 88 -4.85 -15.85 -11.34
CA LYS A 88 -4.59 -16.57 -10.09
C LYS A 88 -3.47 -15.97 -9.23
N TYR A 89 -3.25 -14.69 -9.32
CA TYR A 89 -2.32 -13.98 -8.43
C TYR A 89 -2.95 -13.68 -7.07
N ILE A 90 -4.25 -13.41 -7.07
CA ILE A 90 -5.07 -13.27 -5.87
C ILE A 90 -6.30 -14.17 -5.96
N ALA A 91 -6.82 -14.58 -4.81
CA ALA A 91 -8.07 -15.30 -4.68
C ALA A 91 -9.12 -14.42 -4.02
N LEU A 92 -10.35 -14.45 -4.54
CA LEU A 92 -11.51 -13.74 -4.00
C LEU A 92 -12.52 -14.76 -3.44
N ASN A 93 -12.80 -14.67 -2.16
CA ASN A 93 -13.86 -15.47 -1.55
C ASN A 93 -15.23 -14.92 -1.97
N LYS A 94 -16.04 -15.72 -2.65
CA LYS A 94 -17.35 -15.29 -3.18
C LYS A 94 -18.36 -14.88 -2.10
N LYS A 95 -18.30 -15.48 -0.88
CA LYS A 95 -19.24 -15.18 0.21
C LYS A 95 -18.80 -13.95 1.01
N THR A 96 -17.53 -13.90 1.44
CA THR A 96 -17.02 -12.85 2.31
C THR A 96 -16.42 -11.67 1.54
N GLN A 97 -16.21 -11.81 0.23
CA GLN A 97 -15.52 -10.85 -0.63
C GLN A 97 -14.08 -10.55 -0.18
N ILE A 98 -13.51 -11.38 0.71
CA ILE A 98 -12.13 -11.21 1.18
C ILE A 98 -11.16 -11.62 0.08
N VAL A 99 -10.18 -10.75 -0.14
CA VAL A 99 -9.06 -10.96 -1.06
C VAL A 99 -7.88 -11.55 -0.30
N THR A 100 -7.28 -12.59 -0.85
CA THR A 100 -6.06 -13.22 -0.32
C THR A 100 -5.04 -13.44 -1.43
N PRO A 101 -3.73 -13.34 -1.15
CA PRO A 101 -2.73 -13.73 -2.12
C PRO A 101 -2.84 -15.24 -2.40
N THR A 102 -2.38 -15.65 -3.56
CA THR A 102 -2.13 -17.07 -3.88
C THR A 102 -0.63 -17.33 -3.82
N LEU A 103 -0.23 -18.59 -3.81
CA LEU A 103 1.20 -18.96 -3.92
C LEU A 103 1.84 -18.31 -5.17
N THR A 104 1.17 -18.43 -6.33
CA THR A 104 1.65 -17.82 -7.58
C THR A 104 1.80 -16.29 -7.44
N GLY A 105 0.84 -15.62 -6.81
CA GLY A 105 0.91 -14.17 -6.60
C GLY A 105 2.08 -13.78 -5.71
N GLU A 106 2.32 -14.49 -4.63
CA GLU A 106 3.45 -14.22 -3.73
C GLU A 106 4.79 -14.51 -4.42
N MET A 107 4.89 -15.60 -5.18
CA MET A 107 6.06 -15.90 -6.00
C MET A 107 6.37 -14.77 -7.00
N ILE A 108 5.35 -14.22 -7.68
CA ILE A 108 5.54 -13.09 -8.61
C ILE A 108 6.06 -11.85 -7.88
N VAL A 109 5.51 -11.51 -6.71
CA VAL A 109 5.99 -10.40 -5.91
C VAL A 109 7.46 -10.61 -5.53
N ASN A 110 7.85 -11.81 -5.10
CA ASN A 110 9.24 -12.13 -4.75
C ASN A 110 10.18 -12.02 -5.95
N VAL A 111 9.75 -12.48 -7.13
CA VAL A 111 10.53 -12.33 -8.38
C VAL A 111 10.73 -10.86 -8.72
N VAL A 112 9.68 -10.06 -8.69
CA VAL A 112 9.76 -8.62 -8.99
C VAL A 112 10.62 -7.90 -7.95
N SER A 113 10.45 -8.20 -6.65
CA SER A 113 11.27 -7.63 -5.57
C SER A 113 12.75 -7.91 -5.75
N ALA A 114 13.11 -9.14 -6.11
CA ALA A 114 14.50 -9.54 -6.30
C ALA A 114 15.11 -8.99 -7.59
N SER A 115 14.32 -8.76 -8.64
CA SER A 115 14.79 -8.33 -9.96
C SER A 115 14.66 -6.82 -10.18
N ILE A 116 13.46 -6.28 -10.13
CA ILE A 116 13.15 -4.87 -10.39
C ILE A 116 12.30 -4.31 -9.23
N GLY A 117 12.79 -4.45 -8.00
CA GLY A 117 12.05 -4.06 -6.79
C GLY A 117 11.55 -2.60 -6.81
N SER A 118 12.21 -1.72 -7.55
CA SER A 118 11.77 -0.33 -7.73
C SER A 118 10.36 -0.21 -8.36
N LEU A 119 9.90 -1.19 -9.15
CA LEU A 119 8.54 -1.20 -9.70
C LEU A 119 7.46 -1.38 -8.63
N LEU A 120 7.82 -1.87 -7.44
CA LEU A 120 6.90 -2.00 -6.30
C LEU A 120 6.84 -0.72 -5.44
N ASN A 121 7.66 0.28 -5.77
CA ASN A 121 7.68 1.54 -5.04
C ASN A 121 6.72 2.56 -5.69
N PRO A 122 5.67 3.01 -4.98
CA PRO A 122 4.73 4.00 -5.50
C PRO A 122 5.38 5.36 -5.81
N THR A 123 6.48 5.70 -5.11
CA THR A 123 7.26 6.92 -5.36
C THR A 123 7.82 6.96 -6.80
N LEU A 124 8.25 5.80 -7.34
CA LEU A 124 8.73 5.73 -8.72
C LEU A 124 7.60 6.10 -9.71
N THR A 125 6.41 5.52 -9.52
CA THR A 125 5.25 5.84 -10.38
C THR A 125 4.91 7.32 -10.29
N ALA A 126 4.87 7.89 -9.08
CA ALA A 126 4.62 9.31 -8.86
C ALA A 126 5.65 10.21 -9.57
N SER A 127 6.92 9.83 -9.54
CA SER A 127 7.98 10.60 -10.21
C SER A 127 7.86 10.58 -11.74
N TRP A 128 7.41 9.46 -12.33
CA TRP A 128 7.13 9.39 -13.76
C TRP A 128 5.90 10.22 -14.15
N GLU A 129 4.83 10.18 -13.37
CA GLU A 129 3.63 11.01 -13.56
C GLU A 129 3.98 12.51 -13.48
N LYS A 130 4.80 12.90 -12.49
CA LYS A 130 5.31 14.28 -12.37
C LYS A 130 6.13 14.68 -13.60
N GLY A 131 6.93 13.76 -14.14
CA GLY A 131 7.65 13.98 -15.38
C GLY A 131 6.74 14.26 -16.58
N LEU A 132 5.60 13.55 -16.70
CA LEU A 132 4.59 13.83 -17.74
C LEU A 132 3.94 15.20 -17.56
N THR A 133 3.71 15.64 -16.32
CA THR A 133 3.23 17.00 -16.05
C THR A 133 4.21 18.05 -16.56
N TYR A 134 5.51 17.87 -16.32
CA TYR A 134 6.55 18.78 -16.83
C TYR A 134 6.62 18.82 -18.35
N VAL A 135 6.37 17.70 -19.02
CA VAL A 135 6.25 17.69 -20.51
C VAL A 135 5.02 18.48 -20.95
N ALA A 136 3.88 18.29 -20.29
CA ALA A 136 2.65 19.02 -20.61
C ALA A 136 2.77 20.55 -20.38
N GLU A 137 3.54 20.95 -19.38
CA GLU A 137 3.85 22.36 -19.07
C GLU A 137 4.96 22.96 -19.96
N GLY A 138 5.63 22.12 -20.75
CA GLY A 138 6.73 22.55 -21.64
C GLY A 138 8.05 22.83 -20.93
N SER A 139 8.18 22.45 -19.65
CA SER A 139 9.42 22.61 -18.87
C SER A 139 10.45 21.49 -19.13
N VAL A 140 10.00 20.37 -19.68
CA VAL A 140 10.82 19.24 -20.15
C VAL A 140 10.34 18.86 -21.55
N THR A 141 11.25 18.53 -22.47
CA THR A 141 10.85 18.08 -23.80
C THR A 141 10.41 16.61 -23.79
N GLU A 142 9.60 16.22 -24.78
CA GLU A 142 9.19 14.84 -24.97
C GLU A 142 10.42 13.93 -25.17
N GLU A 143 11.41 14.39 -25.97
CA GLU A 143 12.64 13.64 -26.22
C GLU A 143 13.43 13.40 -24.93
N GLU A 144 13.58 14.42 -24.08
CA GLU A 144 14.28 14.26 -22.79
C GLU A 144 13.57 13.27 -21.87
N TYR A 145 12.23 13.31 -21.82
CA TYR A 145 11.44 12.37 -21.03
C TYR A 145 11.60 10.95 -21.57
N MET A 146 11.49 10.75 -22.88
CA MET A 146 11.64 9.44 -23.52
C MET A 146 13.04 8.87 -23.38
N GLN A 147 14.08 9.70 -23.47
CA GLN A 147 15.48 9.27 -23.21
C GLN A 147 15.68 8.78 -21.77
N LYS A 148 15.08 9.47 -20.79
CA LYS A 148 15.12 9.02 -19.37
C LYS A 148 14.42 7.67 -19.19
N LEU A 149 13.24 7.51 -19.82
CA LEU A 149 12.47 6.28 -19.78
C LEU A 149 13.23 5.11 -20.43
N ASP A 150 13.79 5.31 -21.62
CA ASP A 150 14.56 4.30 -22.34
C ASP A 150 15.80 3.88 -21.54
N LYS A 151 16.52 4.84 -20.99
CA LYS A 151 17.66 4.57 -20.10
C LYS A 151 17.27 3.75 -18.88
N PHE A 152 16.15 4.09 -18.25
CA PHE A 152 15.62 3.34 -17.10
C PHE A 152 15.28 1.90 -17.49
N VAL A 153 14.53 1.69 -18.58
CA VAL A 153 14.13 0.36 -19.07
C VAL A 153 15.38 -0.46 -19.41
N THR A 154 16.31 0.12 -20.14
CA THR A 154 17.57 -0.53 -20.55
C THR A 154 18.40 -0.95 -19.34
N GLN A 155 18.58 -0.05 -18.36
CA GLN A 155 19.32 -0.37 -17.13
C GLN A 155 18.66 -1.51 -16.35
N LYS A 156 17.34 -1.46 -16.15
CA LYS A 156 16.63 -2.50 -15.42
C LYS A 156 16.64 -3.84 -16.14
N THR A 157 16.50 -3.83 -17.45
CA THR A 157 16.60 -5.04 -18.29
C THR A 157 17.99 -5.67 -18.17
N ASN A 158 19.06 -4.88 -18.23
CA ASN A 158 20.42 -5.37 -18.09
C ASN A 158 20.69 -5.95 -16.69
N ILE A 159 20.17 -5.30 -15.63
CA ILE A 159 20.26 -5.84 -14.27
C ILE A 159 19.63 -7.23 -14.19
N VAL A 160 18.42 -7.40 -14.73
CA VAL A 160 17.73 -8.70 -14.73
C VAL A 160 18.51 -9.76 -15.51
N LYS A 161 19.09 -9.40 -16.65
CA LYS A 161 19.89 -10.34 -17.47
C LYS A 161 21.19 -10.78 -16.79
N GLN A 162 21.80 -9.91 -16.01
CA GLN A 162 23.11 -10.16 -15.37
C GLN A 162 22.99 -10.83 -14.00
N ASN A 163 21.84 -10.69 -13.35
CA ASN A 163 21.64 -11.20 -12.01
C ASN A 163 21.19 -12.67 -12.01
N ASN A 164 21.78 -13.46 -11.11
CA ASN A 164 21.42 -14.85 -10.89
C ASN A 164 20.71 -15.00 -9.54
N PHE A 165 19.42 -14.64 -9.50
CA PHE A 165 18.57 -14.74 -8.29
C PHE A 165 17.95 -16.13 -8.09
N GLN A 166 18.22 -17.09 -8.95
CA GLN A 166 17.51 -18.38 -8.99
C GLN A 166 17.60 -19.12 -7.65
N TYR A 167 18.79 -19.15 -7.04
CA TYR A 167 18.96 -19.84 -5.76
C TYR A 167 18.15 -19.17 -4.63
N GLN A 168 18.25 -17.86 -4.49
CA GLN A 168 17.51 -17.10 -3.47
C GLN A 168 16.00 -17.19 -3.64
N LEU A 169 15.53 -17.10 -4.89
CA LEU A 169 14.10 -17.26 -5.21
C LEU A 169 13.61 -18.66 -4.89
N ARG A 170 14.41 -19.71 -5.19
CA ARG A 170 14.05 -21.07 -4.85
C ARG A 170 13.91 -21.27 -3.35
N GLN A 171 14.85 -20.78 -2.56
CA GLN A 171 14.74 -20.82 -1.10
C GLN A 171 13.49 -20.07 -0.61
N SER A 172 13.22 -18.88 -1.14
CA SER A 172 12.01 -18.13 -0.79
C SER A 172 10.73 -18.90 -1.13
N PHE A 173 10.67 -19.55 -2.28
CA PHE A 173 9.51 -20.35 -2.69
C PHE A 173 9.31 -21.57 -1.80
N ASP A 174 10.39 -22.25 -1.42
CA ASP A 174 10.33 -23.40 -0.50
C ASP A 174 9.85 -22.99 0.90
N GLN A 175 10.17 -21.77 1.35
CA GLN A 175 9.69 -21.23 2.61
C GLN A 175 8.21 -20.85 2.60
N ILE A 176 7.69 -20.31 1.51
CA ILE A 176 6.29 -19.86 1.43
C ILE A 176 5.31 -20.98 1.04
N ALA A 177 5.75 -21.96 0.25
CA ALA A 177 4.89 -23.03 -0.27
C ALA A 177 4.07 -23.77 0.81
N PRO A 178 4.60 -24.10 2.01
CA PRO A 178 3.85 -24.78 3.06
C PRO A 178 2.63 -24.02 3.56
N TYR A 179 2.64 -22.68 3.51
CA TYR A 179 1.52 -21.84 3.97
C TYR A 179 0.30 -21.93 3.05
N TYR A 180 0.50 -22.37 1.80
CA TYR A 180 -0.55 -22.53 0.79
C TYR A 180 -1.02 -23.96 0.61
N GLN A 181 -0.39 -24.93 1.28
CA GLN A 181 -0.86 -26.30 1.26
C GLN A 181 -2.15 -26.40 2.10
N LYS A 182 -3.18 -27.03 1.55
CA LYS A 182 -4.40 -27.33 2.32
C LYS A 182 -4.01 -28.25 3.49
N LYS A 183 -4.26 -27.81 4.71
CA LYS A 183 -4.23 -28.73 5.86
C LYS A 183 -5.24 -29.85 5.54
N LYS A 184 -4.73 -31.07 5.42
CA LYS A 184 -5.55 -32.29 5.31
C LYS A 184 -6.35 -32.49 6.59
#